data_5f568c955d61f25164e857e8a10391b9
#
_entry.id   5f568c955d61f25164e857e8a10391b9
#
_cell.length_a   1.000
_cell.length_b   1.000
_cell.length_c   1.000
_cell.angle_alpha   90.00
_cell.angle_beta   90.00
_cell.angle_gamma   90.00
#
_symmetry.space_group_name_H-M   'P 1'
#
loop_
_entity.id
_entity.type
_entity.pdbx_description
1 polymer ?
#
loop_
_entity_poly.entity_id
_entity_poly.type
_entity_poly.pdbx_seq_one_letter_code
_entity_poly.pdbx_strand_id
1 'polypeptide(L)'
;MASGVPGFVPRILSDPTVGLFRADERVFDAMLDGWRTQMLARGLTVATIDGRGRLIRRFQKFTGEFPWQWRPLDIEEFLGERRSGEKPISLTTLRSDSNAVAMFCAYLTHPAYGWTDFCERTFDDIPTQICFEWNTPKHTTDDAVPAGRRAFTKKELQRLFDHLDDLVDLVDREYAVGSKRWLPAYRDSIAFKVCYAYGLRRRELTMLDLHDFGPNPHVPDFGTFGAATIRWAKGTAGSGPRRRTVLTVPEFDWVVPMLRTWTSAGHRDRFTTADRSAALWPSERADRVMLGTLGDAFAAARDAVGLPKELGLHCLRHSYVTHLIEAGYDPTFVQAQVGHSYASTTSIYTSVSSDFKQKTVQQMIARRIAKPEENDDA
;
A
#
# COMPACT_ATOMS: atom_id res chain seq x y z
N MET A 1 -9.76 -6.94 -51.68
CA MET A 1 -10.52 -7.03 -50.42
C MET A 1 -9.50 -6.94 -49.29
N ALA A 2 -9.36 -5.79 -48.71
CA ALA A 2 -8.45 -5.61 -47.58
C ALA A 2 -9.12 -6.24 -46.35
N SER A 3 -8.64 -7.41 -45.96
CA SER A 3 -9.01 -8.00 -44.68
C SER A 3 -8.46 -7.11 -43.57
N GLY A 4 -9.37 -6.35 -42.93
CA GLY A 4 -9.02 -5.57 -41.77
C GLY A 4 -8.41 -6.49 -40.70
N VAL A 5 -7.16 -6.26 -40.36
CA VAL A 5 -6.51 -6.87 -39.21
C VAL A 5 -7.24 -6.39 -37.97
N PRO A 6 -7.95 -7.27 -37.24
CA PRO A 6 -8.54 -6.89 -35.98
C PRO A 6 -7.42 -6.89 -34.96
N GLY A 7 -6.98 -5.76 -34.53
CA GLY A 7 -5.98 -5.69 -33.49
C GLY A 7 -5.28 -4.34 -33.52
N PHE A 8 -4.88 -3.91 -32.50
CA PHE A 8 -4.38 -2.71 -31.93
C PHE A 8 -3.16 -2.01 -32.57
N VAL A 9 -2.68 -2.40 -33.73
CA VAL A 9 -1.79 -1.54 -34.50
C VAL A 9 -2.62 -0.34 -34.97
N PRO A 10 -2.38 0.89 -34.54
CA PRO A 10 -3.17 2.04 -34.95
C PRO A 10 -3.18 2.13 -36.48
N ARG A 11 -4.35 2.36 -37.08
CA ARG A 11 -4.50 2.49 -38.56
C ARG A 11 -3.52 3.48 -39.17
N ILE A 12 -3.12 4.53 -38.43
CA ILE A 12 -2.14 5.54 -38.84
C ILE A 12 -0.75 4.91 -39.05
N LEU A 13 -0.37 3.89 -38.25
CA LEU A 13 0.91 3.19 -38.41
C LEU A 13 0.89 2.18 -39.58
N SER A 14 -0.32 1.76 -40.00
CA SER A 14 -0.50 0.80 -41.09
C SER A 14 -0.62 1.48 -42.46
N ASP A 15 -0.61 2.82 -42.55
CA ASP A 15 -0.70 3.56 -43.79
C ASP A 15 0.70 3.79 -44.37
N PRO A 16 1.06 3.12 -45.50
CA PRO A 16 2.39 3.23 -46.10
C PRO A 16 2.68 4.63 -46.69
N THR A 17 1.65 5.51 -46.79
CA THR A 17 1.80 6.88 -47.33
C THR A 17 2.27 7.87 -46.27
N VAL A 18 2.24 7.53 -44.99
CA VAL A 18 2.68 8.39 -43.89
C VAL A 18 4.15 8.07 -43.59
N GLY A 19 5.05 8.90 -44.10
CA GLY A 19 6.47 8.83 -43.72
C GLY A 19 6.63 9.08 -42.22
N LEU A 20 6.97 8.04 -41.45
CA LEU A 20 7.16 8.12 -39.99
C LEU A 20 8.51 8.79 -39.68
N PHE A 21 8.52 10.06 -39.40
CA PHE A 21 9.66 10.71 -38.76
C PHE A 21 9.80 10.14 -37.34
N ARG A 22 10.96 9.55 -37.01
CA ARG A 22 11.22 8.78 -35.79
C ARG A 22 10.25 7.61 -35.63
N ALA A 23 10.24 6.72 -36.61
CA ALA A 23 9.34 5.56 -36.66
C ALA A 23 9.41 4.74 -35.36
N ASP A 24 10.63 4.50 -34.84
CA ASP A 24 10.88 3.67 -33.69
C ASP A 24 10.18 4.19 -32.42
N GLU A 25 10.35 5.49 -32.11
CA GLU A 25 9.72 6.11 -30.92
C GLU A 25 8.18 6.08 -31.02
N ARG A 26 7.64 6.35 -32.22
CA ARG A 26 6.20 6.38 -32.45
C ARG A 26 5.57 4.99 -32.31
N VAL A 27 6.24 3.98 -32.83
CA VAL A 27 5.79 2.58 -32.72
C VAL A 27 5.86 2.13 -31.26
N PHE A 28 6.93 2.45 -30.55
CA PHE A 28 7.06 2.15 -29.14
C PHE A 28 5.97 2.84 -28.29
N ASP A 29 5.68 4.11 -28.54
CA ASP A 29 4.60 4.81 -27.86
C ASP A 29 3.25 4.17 -28.15
N ALA A 30 2.97 3.79 -29.40
CA ALA A 30 1.75 3.09 -29.76
C ALA A 30 1.62 1.71 -29.09
N MET A 31 2.71 0.98 -28.92
CA MET A 31 2.74 -0.28 -28.16
C MET A 31 2.36 -0.06 -26.69
N LEU A 32 2.90 0.98 -26.06
CA LEU A 32 2.57 1.34 -24.68
C LEU A 32 1.11 1.77 -24.53
N ASP A 33 0.57 2.55 -25.47
CA ASP A 33 -0.82 3.00 -25.45
C ASP A 33 -1.80 1.83 -25.67
N GLY A 34 -1.46 0.92 -26.56
CA GLY A 34 -2.24 -0.31 -26.75
C GLY A 34 -2.22 -1.20 -25.50
N TRP A 35 -1.05 -1.37 -24.87
CA TRP A 35 -0.96 -2.11 -23.62
C TRP A 35 -1.70 -1.42 -22.46
N ARG A 36 -1.64 -0.08 -22.40
CA ARG A 36 -2.44 0.72 -21.47
C ARG A 36 -3.93 0.41 -21.63
N THR A 37 -4.42 0.41 -22.87
CA THR A 37 -5.83 0.12 -23.19
C THR A 37 -6.22 -1.29 -22.75
N GLN A 38 -5.37 -2.30 -23.03
CA GLN A 38 -5.57 -3.67 -22.56
C GLN A 38 -5.65 -3.74 -21.03
N MET A 39 -4.74 -3.08 -20.33
CA MET A 39 -4.72 -3.08 -18.87
C MET A 39 -5.96 -2.39 -18.27
N LEU A 40 -6.46 -1.31 -18.90
CA LEU A 40 -7.71 -0.65 -18.51
C LEU A 40 -8.91 -1.57 -18.70
N ALA A 41 -9.00 -2.26 -19.83
CA ALA A 41 -10.07 -3.23 -20.11
C ALA A 41 -10.08 -4.39 -19.10
N ARG A 42 -8.91 -4.76 -18.56
CA ARG A 42 -8.77 -5.75 -17.48
C ARG A 42 -9.06 -5.19 -16.08
N GLY A 43 -9.48 -3.93 -15.97
CA GLY A 43 -9.84 -3.31 -14.69
C GLY A 43 -8.66 -2.96 -13.78
N LEU A 44 -7.43 -2.83 -14.32
CA LEU A 44 -6.30 -2.39 -13.52
C LEU A 44 -6.43 -0.90 -13.15
N THR A 45 -5.90 -0.52 -11.98
CA THR A 45 -5.91 0.90 -11.58
C THR A 45 -4.94 1.72 -12.42
N VAL A 46 -5.30 2.97 -12.69
CA VAL A 46 -4.45 3.91 -13.46
C VAL A 46 -3.05 4.02 -12.85
N ALA A 47 -2.94 4.08 -11.52
CA ALA A 47 -1.63 4.12 -10.83
C ALA A 47 -0.75 2.89 -11.12
N THR A 48 -1.36 1.69 -11.22
CA THR A 48 -0.63 0.46 -11.58
C THR A 48 -0.18 0.52 -13.05
N ILE A 49 -1.06 0.96 -13.92
CA ILE A 49 -0.79 1.09 -15.37
C ILE A 49 0.35 2.07 -15.61
N ASP A 50 0.27 3.27 -15.00
CA ASP A 50 1.30 4.29 -15.14
C ASP A 50 2.65 3.85 -14.54
N GLY A 51 2.61 3.10 -13.41
CA GLY A 51 3.81 2.50 -12.82
C GLY A 51 4.50 1.54 -13.77
N ARG A 52 3.74 0.66 -14.42
CA ARG A 52 4.25 -0.29 -15.42
C ARG A 52 4.78 0.43 -16.66
N GLY A 53 4.04 1.40 -17.18
CA GLY A 53 4.49 2.19 -18.33
C GLY A 53 5.82 2.93 -18.06
N ARG A 54 5.96 3.54 -16.86
CA ARG A 54 7.24 4.15 -16.46
C ARG A 54 8.39 3.16 -16.38
N LEU A 55 8.10 1.93 -15.92
CA LEU A 55 9.13 0.89 -15.86
C LEU A 55 9.59 0.47 -17.26
N ILE A 56 8.67 0.24 -18.20
CA ILE A 56 9.02 -0.12 -19.58
C ILE A 56 9.83 0.98 -20.26
N ARG A 57 9.45 2.24 -20.09
CA ARG A 57 10.26 3.37 -20.59
C ARG A 57 11.66 3.44 -19.94
N ARG A 58 11.77 3.11 -18.65
CA ARG A 58 13.08 3.01 -17.97
C ARG A 58 13.92 1.88 -18.54
N PHE A 59 13.30 0.74 -18.81
CA PHE A 59 13.98 -0.41 -19.41
C PHE A 59 14.49 -0.07 -20.81
N GLN A 60 13.65 0.52 -21.66
CA GLN A 60 14.03 0.99 -22.99
C GLN A 60 15.20 2.01 -22.93
N LYS A 61 15.14 2.95 -21.99
CA LYS A 61 16.23 3.92 -21.81
C LYS A 61 17.54 3.26 -21.34
N PHE A 62 17.45 2.20 -20.56
CA PHE A 62 18.61 1.46 -20.07
C PHE A 62 19.29 0.69 -21.20
N THR A 63 18.53 -0.04 -22.02
CA THR A 63 19.05 -0.81 -23.14
C THR A 63 19.50 0.08 -24.31
N GLY A 64 18.88 1.25 -24.48
CA GLY A 64 19.01 2.07 -25.68
C GLY A 64 18.27 1.50 -26.90
N GLU A 65 17.69 0.31 -26.77
CA GLU A 65 17.07 -0.47 -27.84
C GLU A 65 15.54 -0.48 -27.71
N PHE A 66 14.86 -0.83 -28.81
CA PHE A 66 13.40 -0.95 -28.85
C PHE A 66 12.93 -2.40 -28.68
N PRO A 67 11.64 -2.65 -28.38
CA PRO A 67 11.14 -3.99 -28.00
C PRO A 67 11.40 -5.12 -29.00
N TRP A 68 11.55 -4.81 -30.29
CA TRP A 68 11.87 -5.79 -31.33
C TRP A 68 13.35 -6.18 -31.36
N GLN A 69 14.22 -5.45 -30.66
CA GLN A 69 15.65 -5.68 -30.54
C GLN A 69 16.06 -6.27 -29.19
N TRP A 70 15.13 -6.27 -28.20
CA TRP A 70 15.45 -6.76 -26.86
C TRP A 70 15.79 -8.24 -26.81
N ARG A 71 16.78 -8.57 -25.99
CA ARG A 71 17.29 -9.93 -25.80
C ARG A 71 17.26 -10.33 -24.32
N PRO A 72 17.32 -11.63 -24.02
CA PRO A 72 17.38 -12.09 -22.62
C PRO A 72 18.51 -11.48 -21.79
N LEU A 73 19.64 -11.16 -22.39
CA LEU A 73 20.76 -10.49 -21.70
C LEU A 73 20.38 -9.11 -21.18
N ASP A 74 19.55 -8.35 -21.91
CA ASP A 74 19.18 -6.98 -21.52
C ASP A 74 18.39 -6.96 -20.20
N ILE A 75 17.50 -7.93 -20.00
CA ILE A 75 16.76 -8.03 -18.73
C ILE A 75 17.66 -8.51 -17.58
N GLU A 76 18.65 -9.36 -17.84
CA GLU A 76 19.62 -9.81 -16.85
C GLU A 76 20.48 -8.63 -16.37
N GLU A 77 21.03 -7.85 -17.30
CA GLU A 77 21.85 -6.66 -17.01
C GLU A 77 21.02 -5.60 -16.26
N PHE A 78 19.81 -5.31 -16.72
CA PHE A 78 18.92 -4.37 -16.05
C PHE A 78 18.59 -4.78 -14.62
N LEU A 79 18.23 -6.03 -14.39
CA LEU A 79 17.93 -6.53 -13.06
C LEU A 79 19.18 -6.60 -12.19
N GLY A 80 20.33 -6.94 -12.77
CA GLY A 80 21.64 -6.97 -12.12
C GLY A 80 22.04 -5.59 -11.61
N GLU A 81 22.00 -4.56 -12.46
CA GLU A 81 22.31 -3.17 -12.07
C GLU A 81 21.36 -2.69 -10.96
N ARG A 82 20.07 -2.95 -11.08
CA ARG A 82 19.09 -2.54 -10.06
C ARG A 82 19.31 -3.26 -8.73
N ARG A 83 19.93 -4.42 -8.71
CA ARG A 83 20.24 -5.18 -7.51
C ARG A 83 21.57 -4.80 -6.87
N SER A 84 22.58 -4.47 -7.67
CA SER A 84 23.95 -4.17 -7.23
C SER A 84 24.35 -2.70 -7.27
N GLY A 85 23.52 -1.81 -7.88
CA GLY A 85 23.81 -0.39 -8.02
C GLY A 85 23.80 0.37 -6.69
N GLU A 86 24.06 1.67 -6.73
CA GLU A 86 24.15 2.55 -5.54
C GLU A 86 22.94 2.49 -4.60
N LYS A 87 21.75 2.21 -5.13
CA LYS A 87 20.50 2.07 -4.37
C LYS A 87 19.83 0.73 -4.69
N PRO A 88 20.33 -0.37 -4.11
CA PRO A 88 19.81 -1.70 -4.39
C PRO A 88 18.32 -1.83 -4.07
N ILE A 89 17.56 -2.42 -4.97
CA ILE A 89 16.14 -2.70 -4.75
C ILE A 89 15.93 -4.08 -4.11
N SER A 90 14.78 -4.25 -3.45
CA SER A 90 14.40 -5.53 -2.84
C SER A 90 14.09 -6.59 -3.89
N LEU A 91 14.26 -7.88 -3.55
CA LEU A 91 13.87 -9.00 -4.41
C LEU A 91 12.39 -8.95 -4.83
N THR A 92 11.52 -8.48 -3.94
CA THR A 92 10.09 -8.29 -4.26
C THR A 92 9.88 -7.23 -5.34
N THR A 93 10.63 -6.12 -5.29
CA THR A 93 10.59 -5.08 -6.33
C THR A 93 11.17 -5.63 -7.63
N LEU A 94 12.29 -6.35 -7.56
CA LEU A 94 12.93 -6.96 -8.72
C LEU A 94 11.97 -7.91 -9.45
N ARG A 95 11.24 -8.77 -8.71
CA ARG A 95 10.17 -9.63 -9.26
C ARG A 95 9.04 -8.82 -9.91
N SER A 96 8.61 -7.75 -9.24
CA SER A 96 7.55 -6.90 -9.80
C SER A 96 7.99 -6.28 -11.13
N ASP A 97 9.24 -5.88 -11.22
CA ASP A 97 9.83 -5.27 -12.41
C ASP A 97 9.94 -6.30 -13.54
N SER A 98 10.53 -7.48 -13.29
CA SER A 98 10.63 -8.55 -14.28
C SER A 98 9.25 -9.03 -14.75
N ASN A 99 8.26 -9.16 -13.86
CA ASN A 99 6.90 -9.51 -14.24
C ASN A 99 6.24 -8.45 -15.13
N ALA A 100 6.52 -7.17 -14.92
CA ALA A 100 5.95 -6.12 -15.77
C ALA A 100 6.56 -6.17 -17.18
N VAL A 101 7.87 -6.40 -17.31
CA VAL A 101 8.53 -6.62 -18.62
C VAL A 101 7.99 -7.87 -19.29
N ALA A 102 7.90 -9.00 -18.57
CA ALA A 102 7.34 -10.26 -19.09
C ALA A 102 5.91 -10.09 -19.64
N MET A 103 5.06 -9.35 -18.90
CA MET A 103 3.69 -9.07 -19.34
C MET A 103 3.62 -8.15 -20.55
N PHE A 104 4.54 -7.21 -20.69
CA PHE A 104 4.64 -6.38 -21.89
C PHE A 104 5.09 -7.18 -23.10
N CYS A 105 6.14 -7.99 -22.97
CA CYS A 105 6.57 -8.90 -24.04
C CYS A 105 5.46 -9.89 -24.44
N ALA A 106 4.74 -10.44 -23.47
CA ALA A 106 3.60 -11.33 -23.75
C ALA A 106 2.45 -10.60 -24.48
N TYR A 107 2.25 -9.30 -24.22
CA TYR A 107 1.30 -8.49 -24.99
C TYR A 107 1.78 -8.29 -26.43
N LEU A 108 3.05 -7.99 -26.65
CA LEU A 108 3.62 -7.74 -27.98
C LEU A 108 3.67 -9.00 -28.85
N THR A 109 3.99 -10.14 -28.24
CA THR A 109 4.10 -11.43 -28.94
C THR A 109 2.76 -12.13 -29.17
N HIS A 110 1.67 -11.61 -28.60
CA HIS A 110 0.35 -12.22 -28.75
C HIS A 110 -0.23 -11.94 -30.17
N PRO A 111 -0.57 -12.98 -30.95
CA PRO A 111 -0.96 -12.85 -32.35
C PRO A 111 -2.14 -11.90 -32.60
N ALA A 112 -3.07 -11.83 -31.64
CA ALA A 112 -4.27 -10.98 -31.77
C ALA A 112 -3.95 -9.48 -31.85
N TYR A 113 -2.76 -9.03 -31.48
CA TYR A 113 -2.38 -7.61 -31.54
C TYR A 113 -1.56 -7.25 -32.79
N GLY A 114 -1.00 -8.23 -33.51
CA GLY A 114 -0.32 -8.04 -34.79
C GLY A 114 1.00 -7.27 -34.72
N TRP A 115 1.60 -7.09 -33.52
CA TRP A 115 2.84 -6.36 -33.36
C TRP A 115 4.05 -7.08 -33.97
N THR A 116 4.10 -8.42 -33.91
CA THR A 116 5.14 -9.23 -34.53
C THR A 116 5.20 -9.02 -36.04
N ASP A 117 4.07 -9.19 -36.72
CA ASP A 117 3.97 -9.00 -38.18
C ASP A 117 4.25 -7.57 -38.62
N PHE A 118 3.86 -6.61 -37.78
CA PHE A 118 4.12 -5.19 -38.05
C PHE A 118 5.60 -4.86 -37.94
N CYS A 119 6.28 -5.30 -36.86
CA CYS A 119 7.69 -5.02 -36.64
C CYS A 119 8.57 -5.73 -37.69
N GLU A 120 8.27 -7.00 -38.02
CA GLU A 120 8.97 -7.74 -39.07
C GLU A 120 8.97 -6.97 -40.40
N ARG A 121 7.80 -6.48 -40.82
CA ARG A 121 7.69 -5.71 -42.08
C ARG A 121 8.34 -4.32 -42.03
N THR A 122 8.43 -3.70 -40.84
CA THR A 122 8.86 -2.31 -40.71
C THR A 122 10.33 -2.19 -40.32
N PHE A 123 10.83 -3.12 -39.53
CA PHE A 123 12.17 -3.05 -38.91
C PHE A 123 13.04 -4.29 -39.24
N ASP A 124 12.51 -5.26 -39.97
CA ASP A 124 13.17 -6.55 -40.25
C ASP A 124 13.56 -7.30 -38.95
N ASP A 125 12.81 -7.08 -37.88
CA ASP A 125 13.03 -7.69 -36.55
C ASP A 125 11.68 -7.85 -35.81
N ILE A 126 11.59 -8.75 -34.81
CA ILE A 126 10.35 -9.06 -34.13
C ILE A 126 10.48 -8.99 -32.61
N PRO A 127 9.48 -8.44 -31.89
CA PRO A 127 9.47 -8.52 -30.45
C PRO A 127 9.35 -9.96 -29.98
N THR A 128 10.16 -10.33 -28.97
CA THR A 128 10.20 -11.67 -28.39
C THR A 128 9.98 -11.63 -26.88
N GLN A 129 9.65 -12.78 -26.28
CA GLN A 129 9.70 -12.92 -24.83
C GLN A 129 11.16 -13.01 -24.37
N ILE A 130 11.54 -12.16 -23.44
CA ILE A 130 12.91 -12.10 -22.93
C ILE A 130 13.02 -12.50 -21.45
N CYS A 131 11.88 -12.67 -20.76
CA CYS A 131 11.83 -13.03 -19.34
C CYS A 131 11.45 -14.50 -19.18
N PHE A 132 12.31 -15.28 -18.57
CA PHE A 132 12.16 -16.73 -18.36
C PHE A 132 12.45 -17.08 -16.90
N GLU A 133 12.11 -18.32 -16.48
CA GLU A 133 12.37 -18.77 -15.10
C GLU A 133 13.85 -18.78 -14.72
N TRP A 134 14.73 -18.95 -15.69
CA TRP A 134 16.17 -19.02 -15.47
C TRP A 134 16.84 -17.64 -15.37
N ASN A 135 16.22 -16.57 -15.89
CA ASN A 135 16.78 -15.21 -15.83
C ASN A 135 15.95 -14.21 -15.02
N THR A 136 14.93 -14.68 -14.32
CA THR A 136 14.10 -13.84 -13.44
C THR A 136 14.06 -14.36 -12.00
N PRO A 137 13.87 -13.50 -10.98
CA PRO A 137 13.86 -13.95 -9.60
C PRO A 137 12.69 -14.91 -9.31
N LYS A 138 13.00 -16.11 -8.84
CA LYS A 138 11.99 -17.11 -8.46
C LYS A 138 11.12 -16.63 -7.30
N HIS A 139 9.88 -17.12 -7.28
CA HIS A 139 9.00 -16.94 -6.13
C HIS A 139 9.43 -17.92 -5.04
N THR A 140 10.22 -17.44 -4.08
CA THR A 140 10.45 -18.19 -2.85
C THR A 140 9.36 -17.80 -1.86
N THR A 141 8.68 -18.80 -1.32
CA THR A 141 7.80 -18.68 -0.15
C THR A 141 8.64 -18.57 1.13
N ASP A 142 9.63 -17.67 1.13
CA ASP A 142 10.32 -17.35 2.36
C ASP A 142 9.38 -16.54 3.24
N ASP A 143 8.85 -17.19 4.26
CA ASP A 143 8.04 -16.62 5.35
C ASP A 143 8.85 -15.64 6.24
N ALA A 144 10.08 -15.32 5.88
CA ALA A 144 10.87 -14.31 6.54
C ALA A 144 10.22 -12.93 6.30
N VAL A 145 9.57 -12.42 7.33
CA VAL A 145 9.13 -11.01 7.38
C VAL A 145 10.33 -10.16 6.97
N PRO A 146 10.23 -9.34 5.90
CA PRO A 146 11.33 -8.46 5.52
C PRO A 146 11.78 -7.66 6.74
N ALA A 147 13.05 -7.65 7.05
CA ALA A 147 13.67 -7.10 8.25
C ALA A 147 13.30 -5.63 8.58
N GLY A 148 12.61 -4.93 7.67
CA GLY A 148 12.18 -3.54 7.81
C GLY A 148 10.71 -3.32 8.20
N ARG A 149 9.92 -4.35 8.55
CA ARG A 149 8.47 -4.20 8.80
C ARG A 149 8.02 -4.75 10.14
N ARG A 150 8.79 -4.55 11.19
CA ARG A 150 8.35 -4.92 12.54
C ARG A 150 7.26 -3.98 13.07
N ALA A 151 6.53 -4.46 14.06
CA ALA A 151 5.68 -3.61 14.88
C ALA A 151 6.53 -2.64 15.72
N PHE A 152 5.96 -1.48 16.05
CA PHE A 152 6.48 -0.66 17.15
C PHE A 152 6.32 -1.40 18.47
N THR A 153 7.26 -1.27 19.36
CA THR A 153 7.02 -1.60 20.77
C THR A 153 6.09 -0.58 21.40
N LYS A 154 5.39 -0.94 22.48
CA LYS A 154 4.51 0.01 23.20
C LYS A 154 5.30 1.25 23.67
N LYS A 155 6.56 1.10 24.09
CA LYS A 155 7.43 2.23 24.49
C LYS A 155 7.79 3.15 23.32
N GLU A 156 8.08 2.59 22.15
CA GLU A 156 8.35 3.38 20.94
C GLU A 156 7.13 4.16 20.49
N LEU A 157 5.93 3.53 20.52
CA LEU A 157 4.68 4.22 20.22
C LEU A 157 4.39 5.33 21.20
N GLN A 158 4.57 5.09 22.49
CA GLN A 158 4.36 6.09 23.52
C GLN A 158 5.25 7.32 23.27
N ARG A 159 6.56 7.09 23.06
CA ARG A 159 7.50 8.19 22.75
C ARG A 159 7.11 8.97 21.51
N LEU A 160 6.62 8.30 20.47
CA LEU A 160 6.17 8.95 19.25
C LEU A 160 4.91 9.78 19.49
N PHE A 161 3.94 9.25 20.23
CA PHE A 161 2.68 9.94 20.51
C PHE A 161 2.86 11.09 21.49
N ASP A 162 3.69 10.92 22.51
CA ASP A 162 4.06 12.00 23.44
C ASP A 162 4.70 13.17 22.69
N HIS A 163 5.67 12.88 21.81
CA HIS A 163 6.28 13.92 20.98
C HIS A 163 5.29 14.66 20.08
N LEU A 164 4.32 13.93 19.50
CA LEU A 164 3.27 14.55 18.68
C LEU A 164 2.36 15.46 19.50
N ASP A 165 2.07 15.09 20.74
CA ASP A 165 1.28 15.91 21.66
C ASP A 165 2.10 17.13 22.15
N ASP A 166 3.36 16.92 22.51
CA ASP A 166 4.29 18.01 22.87
C ASP A 166 4.44 19.04 21.74
N LEU A 167 4.46 18.56 20.48
CA LEU A 167 4.52 19.43 19.31
C LEU A 167 3.25 20.27 19.17
N VAL A 168 2.08 19.69 19.42
CA VAL A 168 0.80 20.42 19.42
C VAL A 168 0.80 21.49 20.51
N ASP A 169 1.24 21.14 21.71
CA ASP A 169 1.32 22.06 22.86
C ASP A 169 2.33 23.19 22.65
N LEU A 170 3.48 22.87 22.03
CA LEU A 170 4.47 23.88 21.66
C LEU A 170 3.91 24.91 20.67
N VAL A 171 3.25 24.40 19.62
CA VAL A 171 2.67 25.27 18.58
C VAL A 171 1.48 26.07 19.16
N ASP A 172 0.76 25.54 20.14
CA ASP A 172 -0.29 26.26 20.84
C ASP A 172 0.27 27.49 21.63
N ARG A 173 1.36 27.28 22.35
CA ARG A 173 2.03 28.35 23.10
C ARG A 173 2.59 29.46 22.19
N GLU A 174 3.07 29.07 21.00
CA GLU A 174 3.68 30.04 20.08
C GLU A 174 2.66 30.74 19.17
N TYR A 175 1.58 30.09 18.75
CA TYR A 175 0.72 30.55 17.65
C TYR A 175 -0.77 30.53 17.94
N ALA A 176 -1.19 30.13 19.11
CA ALA A 176 -2.57 29.93 19.56
C ALA A 176 -3.33 28.77 18.89
N VAL A 177 -4.30 28.25 19.63
CA VAL A 177 -5.21 27.17 19.21
C VAL A 177 -5.96 27.54 17.93
N GLY A 178 -5.92 26.67 16.93
CA GLY A 178 -6.62 26.87 15.67
C GLY A 178 -5.90 27.76 14.66
N SER A 179 -4.65 28.14 14.93
CA SER A 179 -3.80 28.81 13.95
C SER A 179 -3.47 27.91 12.75
N LYS A 180 -3.03 28.51 11.65
CA LYS A 180 -2.59 27.76 10.44
C LYS A 180 -1.41 26.82 10.70
N ARG A 181 -0.68 26.96 11.79
CA ARG A 181 0.42 26.05 12.18
C ARG A 181 -0.07 25.00 13.17
N TRP A 182 -0.97 25.36 14.07
CA TRP A 182 -1.53 24.44 15.05
C TRP A 182 -2.43 23.37 14.40
N LEU A 183 -3.30 23.76 13.46
CA LEU A 183 -4.24 22.86 12.81
C LEU A 183 -3.59 21.63 12.15
N PRO A 184 -2.51 21.77 11.33
CA PRO A 184 -1.82 20.62 10.77
C PRO A 184 -1.18 19.72 11.81
N ALA A 185 -0.53 20.29 12.83
CA ALA A 185 0.12 19.52 13.89
C ALA A 185 -0.92 18.69 14.67
N TYR A 186 -2.04 19.29 15.04
CA TYR A 186 -3.13 18.62 15.74
C TYR A 186 -3.80 17.54 14.88
N ARG A 187 -4.09 17.85 13.58
CA ARG A 187 -4.61 16.88 12.62
C ARG A 187 -3.70 15.65 12.52
N ASP A 188 -2.39 15.88 12.34
CA ASP A 188 -1.42 14.81 12.10
C ASP A 188 -1.23 13.93 13.34
N SER A 189 -1.22 14.53 14.56
CA SER A 189 -1.21 13.79 15.83
C SER A 189 -2.40 12.85 15.91
N ILE A 190 -3.63 13.35 15.71
CA ILE A 190 -4.84 12.51 15.76
C ILE A 190 -4.84 11.48 14.63
N ALA A 191 -4.47 11.86 13.40
CA ALA A 191 -4.47 10.96 12.27
C ALA A 191 -3.57 9.74 12.49
N PHE A 192 -2.37 9.91 13.06
CA PHE A 192 -1.48 8.79 13.34
C PHE A 192 -2.01 7.88 14.46
N LYS A 193 -2.61 8.46 15.48
CA LYS A 193 -3.27 7.71 16.55
C LYS A 193 -4.47 6.91 16.03
N VAL A 194 -5.29 7.52 15.16
CA VAL A 194 -6.40 6.83 14.47
C VAL A 194 -5.87 5.74 13.53
N CYS A 195 -4.76 5.99 12.82
CA CYS A 195 -4.12 4.98 11.98
C CYS A 195 -3.75 3.72 12.77
N TYR A 196 -3.22 3.91 13.98
CA TYR A 196 -2.89 2.82 14.89
C TYR A 196 -4.14 2.17 15.46
N ALA A 197 -5.07 2.94 16.03
CA ALA A 197 -6.24 2.41 16.75
C ALA A 197 -7.23 1.63 15.86
N TYR A 198 -7.24 1.88 14.55
CA TYR A 198 -8.08 1.15 13.58
C TYR A 198 -7.27 0.28 12.60
N GLY A 199 -5.97 0.15 12.79
CA GLY A 199 -5.12 -0.69 11.96
C GLY A 199 -5.14 -0.32 10.47
N LEU A 200 -5.16 0.97 10.13
CA LEU A 200 -5.39 1.46 8.78
C LEU A 200 -4.14 1.39 7.91
N ARG A 201 -4.35 1.16 6.60
CA ARG A 201 -3.31 1.45 5.61
C ARG A 201 -3.22 2.96 5.36
N ARG A 202 -2.06 3.45 4.95
CA ARG A 202 -1.84 4.88 4.69
C ARG A 202 -2.92 5.49 3.77
N ARG A 203 -3.31 4.80 2.70
CA ARG A 203 -4.39 5.27 1.82
C ARG A 203 -5.76 5.21 2.48
N GLU A 204 -6.04 4.19 3.25
CA GLU A 204 -7.30 4.08 4.00
C GLU A 204 -7.45 5.24 4.97
N LEU A 205 -6.38 5.57 5.71
CA LEU A 205 -6.35 6.71 6.62
C LEU A 205 -6.70 8.02 5.90
N THR A 206 -6.00 8.34 4.80
CA THR A 206 -6.26 9.61 4.08
C THR A 206 -7.64 9.68 3.45
N MET A 207 -8.25 8.54 3.14
CA MET A 207 -9.54 8.46 2.46
C MET A 207 -10.74 8.36 3.41
N LEU A 208 -10.54 8.45 4.73
CA LEU A 208 -11.65 8.50 5.69
C LEU A 208 -12.48 9.78 5.52
N ASP A 209 -13.78 9.60 5.63
CA ASP A 209 -14.76 10.67 5.69
C ASP A 209 -15.49 10.67 7.05
N LEU A 210 -16.16 11.76 7.40
CA LEU A 210 -16.93 11.88 8.65
C LEU A 210 -18.00 10.77 8.76
N HIS A 211 -18.66 10.44 7.66
CA HIS A 211 -19.72 9.43 7.60
C HIS A 211 -19.22 7.98 7.49
N ASP A 212 -17.93 7.78 7.53
CA ASP A 212 -17.38 6.43 7.64
C ASP A 212 -17.49 5.86 9.05
N PHE A 213 -17.78 6.69 10.04
CA PHE A 213 -17.97 6.28 11.42
C PHE A 213 -19.46 6.04 11.75
N GLY A 214 -19.70 5.07 12.62
CA GLY A 214 -21.02 4.70 13.08
C GLY A 214 -21.00 4.10 14.47
N PRO A 215 -22.17 3.99 15.11
CA PRO A 215 -22.27 3.38 16.43
C PRO A 215 -22.02 1.87 16.38
N ASN A 216 -21.55 1.34 17.50
CA ASN A 216 -21.57 -0.08 17.78
C ASN A 216 -22.67 -0.36 18.82
N PRO A 217 -23.76 -1.07 18.46
CA PRO A 217 -24.86 -1.33 19.39
C PRO A 217 -24.42 -2.07 20.67
N HIS A 218 -23.35 -2.85 20.60
CA HIS A 218 -22.82 -3.60 21.74
C HIS A 218 -21.96 -2.76 22.70
N VAL A 219 -21.54 -1.54 22.27
CA VAL A 219 -20.76 -0.62 23.09
C VAL A 219 -21.27 0.80 22.86
N PRO A 220 -22.44 1.16 23.42
CA PRO A 220 -23.07 2.46 23.22
C PRO A 220 -22.21 3.67 23.66
N ASP A 221 -21.31 3.47 24.62
CA ASP A 221 -20.43 4.50 25.17
C ASP A 221 -19.47 5.11 24.12
N PHE A 222 -19.13 4.36 23.07
CA PHE A 222 -18.33 4.86 21.97
C PHE A 222 -19.11 5.81 21.05
N GLY A 223 -20.43 5.88 21.15
CA GLY A 223 -21.30 6.73 20.34
C GLY A 223 -21.04 6.52 18.84
N THR A 224 -20.91 7.61 18.10
CA THR A 224 -20.68 7.57 16.64
C THR A 224 -19.34 6.92 16.24
N PHE A 225 -18.40 6.76 17.17
CA PHE A 225 -17.07 6.22 16.88
C PHE A 225 -16.90 4.75 17.31
N GLY A 226 -17.99 4.02 17.46
CA GLY A 226 -17.97 2.58 17.80
C GLY A 226 -17.49 1.68 16.66
N ALA A 227 -17.59 2.12 15.41
CA ALA A 227 -17.15 1.40 14.23
C ALA A 227 -16.70 2.36 13.12
N ALA A 228 -15.74 1.93 12.32
CA ALA A 228 -15.29 2.65 11.12
C ALA A 228 -15.45 1.78 9.87
N THR A 229 -16.13 2.28 8.84
CA THR A 229 -16.32 1.61 7.54
C THR A 229 -15.19 2.00 6.59
N ILE A 230 -14.31 1.07 6.28
CA ILE A 230 -13.18 1.29 5.39
C ILE A 230 -13.59 0.96 3.95
N ARG A 231 -13.82 1.99 3.15
CA ARG A 231 -14.32 1.88 1.76
C ARG A 231 -13.23 1.71 0.72
N TRP A 232 -11.99 2.13 1.02
CA TRP A 232 -10.89 2.26 0.06
C TRP A 232 -9.77 1.23 0.29
N ALA A 233 -10.13 0.03 0.74
CA ALA A 233 -9.16 -1.04 0.88
C ALA A 233 -8.64 -1.52 -0.49
N LYS A 234 -7.45 -2.13 -0.50
CA LYS A 234 -6.83 -2.64 -1.73
C LYS A 234 -7.73 -3.72 -2.36
N GLY A 235 -8.20 -3.49 -3.58
CA GLY A 235 -8.87 -4.49 -4.40
C GLY A 235 -7.91 -5.60 -4.85
N THR A 236 -8.46 -6.75 -5.24
CA THR A 236 -7.71 -7.85 -5.86
C THR A 236 -8.15 -8.02 -7.31
N ALA A 237 -7.19 -8.21 -8.21
CA ALA A 237 -7.36 -8.70 -9.59
C ALA A 237 -8.65 -8.21 -10.30
N GLY A 238 -8.77 -6.90 -10.54
CA GLY A 238 -9.91 -6.35 -11.29
C GLY A 238 -11.17 -6.09 -10.47
N SER A 239 -11.24 -6.51 -9.18
CA SER A 239 -12.33 -6.10 -8.30
C SER A 239 -12.11 -4.69 -7.76
N GLY A 240 -13.20 -3.93 -7.56
CA GLY A 240 -13.15 -2.63 -6.90
C GLY A 240 -12.57 -2.71 -5.48
N PRO A 241 -12.42 -1.55 -4.79
CA PRO A 241 -11.95 -1.53 -3.42
C PRO A 241 -12.84 -2.39 -2.52
N ARG A 242 -12.23 -3.29 -1.75
CA ARG A 242 -12.97 -4.07 -0.75
C ARG A 242 -13.41 -3.15 0.39
N ARG A 243 -14.62 -3.39 0.87
CA ARG A 243 -15.15 -2.71 2.06
C ARG A 243 -14.99 -3.62 3.27
N ARG A 244 -14.70 -3.03 4.42
CA ARG A 244 -14.73 -3.72 5.71
C ARG A 244 -15.14 -2.75 6.80
N THR A 245 -15.69 -3.29 7.88
CA THR A 245 -15.94 -2.53 9.10
C THR A 245 -14.86 -2.89 10.12
N VAL A 246 -14.31 -1.89 10.77
CA VAL A 246 -13.36 -2.02 11.89
C VAL A 246 -14.08 -1.55 13.14
N LEU A 247 -14.22 -2.43 14.13
CA LEU A 247 -14.81 -2.08 15.41
C LEU A 247 -13.78 -1.38 16.29
N THR A 248 -14.20 -0.36 17.01
CA THR A 248 -13.41 0.21 18.10
C THR A 248 -13.37 -0.81 19.23
N VAL A 249 -12.17 -1.15 19.68
CA VAL A 249 -11.98 -2.11 20.77
C VAL A 249 -11.58 -1.39 22.05
N PRO A 250 -11.83 -1.98 23.24
CA PRO A 250 -11.54 -1.35 24.53
C PRO A 250 -10.10 -0.90 24.70
N GLU A 251 -9.13 -1.62 24.15
CA GLU A 251 -7.71 -1.26 24.20
C GLU A 251 -7.38 0.07 23.53
N PHE A 252 -8.27 0.52 22.66
CA PHE A 252 -8.11 1.77 21.89
C PHE A 252 -9.26 2.75 22.10
N ASP A 253 -10.02 2.63 23.19
CA ASP A 253 -11.15 3.51 23.53
C ASP A 253 -10.74 4.99 23.68
N TRP A 254 -9.48 5.23 24.06
CA TRP A 254 -8.89 6.57 24.15
C TRP A 254 -8.95 7.37 22.84
N VAL A 255 -9.11 6.70 21.68
CA VAL A 255 -9.26 7.40 20.38
C VAL A 255 -10.61 8.07 20.23
N VAL A 256 -11.63 7.59 20.93
CA VAL A 256 -13.02 8.10 20.83
C VAL A 256 -13.12 9.57 21.28
N PRO A 257 -12.67 9.96 22.47
CA PRO A 257 -12.70 11.36 22.89
C PRO A 257 -11.88 12.26 21.97
N MET A 258 -10.75 11.78 21.43
CA MET A 258 -9.94 12.55 20.48
C MET A 258 -10.69 12.82 19.17
N LEU A 259 -11.38 11.82 18.61
CA LEU A 259 -12.21 11.99 17.43
C LEU A 259 -13.40 12.91 17.69
N ARG A 260 -14.02 12.82 18.87
CA ARG A 260 -15.08 13.76 19.28
C ARG A 260 -14.56 15.19 19.32
N THR A 261 -13.42 15.42 19.94
CA THR A 261 -12.81 16.77 20.01
C THR A 261 -12.46 17.26 18.60
N TRP A 262 -11.89 16.43 17.75
CA TRP A 262 -11.56 16.79 16.39
C TRP A 262 -12.78 17.23 15.57
N THR A 263 -13.87 16.49 15.66
CA THR A 263 -15.06 16.72 14.84
C THR A 263 -16.08 17.66 15.46
N SER A 264 -16.38 17.50 16.76
CA SER A 264 -17.48 18.23 17.42
C SER A 264 -17.06 19.56 18.05
N ALA A 265 -15.78 19.71 18.45
CA ALA A 265 -15.26 20.99 18.91
C ALA A 265 -14.91 21.97 17.76
N GLY A 266 -15.18 21.57 16.53
CA GLY A 266 -15.02 22.40 15.34
C GLY A 266 -13.56 22.61 14.92
N HIS A 267 -12.59 21.83 15.43
CA HIS A 267 -11.18 21.96 15.01
C HIS A 267 -10.97 21.61 13.55
N ARG A 268 -11.64 20.55 13.08
CA ARG A 268 -11.65 20.16 11.66
C ARG A 268 -12.19 21.30 10.79
N ASP A 269 -13.27 21.92 11.21
CA ASP A 269 -14.02 22.91 10.42
C ASP A 269 -13.31 24.29 10.36
N ARG A 270 -12.24 24.47 11.12
CA ARG A 270 -11.34 25.64 10.99
C ARG A 270 -10.43 25.60 9.76
N PHE A 271 -10.31 24.45 9.10
CA PHE A 271 -9.65 24.41 7.80
C PHE A 271 -10.54 25.08 6.75
N THR A 272 -9.99 25.99 5.98
CA THR A 272 -10.73 26.76 4.94
C THR A 272 -11.31 25.87 3.83
N THR A 273 -10.89 24.63 3.75
CA THR A 273 -11.33 23.62 2.78
C THR A 273 -12.32 22.61 3.37
N ALA A 274 -12.60 22.70 4.68
CA ALA A 274 -13.43 21.72 5.39
C ALA A 274 -14.86 21.61 4.84
N ASP A 275 -15.45 22.75 4.45
CA ASP A 275 -16.81 22.82 3.92
C ASP A 275 -16.94 22.20 2.51
N ARG A 276 -15.81 21.97 1.82
CA ARG A 276 -15.82 21.47 0.44
C ARG A 276 -15.98 19.96 0.34
N SER A 277 -15.68 19.24 1.42
CA SER A 277 -15.76 17.79 1.42
C SER A 277 -16.00 17.23 2.81
N ALA A 278 -16.53 16.00 2.85
CA ALA A 278 -16.69 15.22 4.07
C ALA A 278 -15.39 14.60 4.60
N ALA A 279 -14.23 14.91 4.01
CA ALA A 279 -12.95 14.34 4.41
C ALA A 279 -12.69 14.53 5.90
N LEU A 280 -12.32 13.45 6.59
CA LEU A 280 -11.96 13.53 8.01
C LEU A 280 -10.70 14.38 8.22
N TRP A 281 -9.79 14.35 7.24
CA TRP A 281 -8.49 15.03 7.28
C TRP A 281 -8.39 16.08 6.15
N PRO A 282 -8.93 17.28 6.33
CA PRO A 282 -8.76 18.38 5.37
C PRO A 282 -7.30 18.87 5.39
N SER A 283 -6.91 19.61 4.36
CA SER A 283 -5.65 20.33 4.31
C SER A 283 -5.88 21.82 4.08
N GLU A 284 -4.83 22.62 4.19
CA GLU A 284 -4.91 24.07 4.02
C GLU A 284 -5.21 24.49 2.58
N ARG A 285 -4.94 23.63 1.61
CA ARG A 285 -5.02 23.94 0.17
C ARG A 285 -5.90 22.99 -0.63
N ALA A 286 -6.18 21.81 -0.09
CA ALA A 286 -6.97 20.78 -0.75
C ALA A 286 -8.02 20.20 0.18
N ASP A 287 -9.08 19.67 -0.37
CA ASP A 287 -10.20 19.09 0.38
C ASP A 287 -9.77 17.95 1.30
N ARG A 288 -8.62 17.35 1.02
CA ARG A 288 -8.07 16.21 1.74
C ARG A 288 -6.55 16.27 1.78
N VAL A 289 -5.96 15.89 2.91
CA VAL A 289 -4.52 15.77 3.05
C VAL A 289 -3.94 14.72 2.10
N MET A 290 -2.82 15.04 1.46
CA MET A 290 -2.15 14.12 0.55
C MET A 290 -1.41 13.02 1.30
N LEU A 291 -1.29 11.85 0.65
CA LEU A 291 -0.50 10.71 1.15
C LEU A 291 0.95 11.07 1.46
N GLY A 292 1.58 11.88 0.60
CA GLY A 292 2.96 12.35 0.80
C GLY A 292 3.09 13.17 2.07
N THR A 293 2.23 14.18 2.24
CA THR A 293 2.24 15.09 3.39
C THR A 293 2.19 14.35 4.73
N LEU A 294 1.26 13.38 4.89
CA LEU A 294 1.21 12.55 6.10
C LEU A 294 2.45 11.65 6.24
N GLY A 295 2.99 11.17 5.12
CA GLY A 295 4.21 10.36 5.13
C GLY A 295 5.42 11.15 5.63
N ASP A 296 5.57 12.38 5.14
CA ASP A 296 6.68 13.28 5.49
C ASP A 296 6.56 13.76 6.94
N ALA A 297 5.35 14.13 7.39
CA ALA A 297 5.08 14.50 8.78
C ALA A 297 5.37 13.35 9.75
N PHE A 298 4.98 12.12 9.40
CA PHE A 298 5.30 10.94 10.20
C PHE A 298 6.80 10.68 10.28
N ALA A 299 7.51 10.79 9.14
CA ALA A 299 8.95 10.60 9.10
C ALA A 299 9.68 11.64 9.96
N ALA A 300 9.26 12.90 9.90
CA ALA A 300 9.81 13.97 10.73
C ALA A 300 9.62 13.70 12.23
N ALA A 301 8.40 13.31 12.66
CA ALA A 301 8.13 12.98 14.05
C ALA A 301 8.92 11.75 14.54
N ARG A 302 9.00 10.68 13.71
CA ARG A 302 9.82 9.50 13.98
C ARG A 302 11.30 9.85 14.17
N ASP A 303 11.85 10.65 13.27
CA ASP A 303 13.27 11.03 13.28
C ASP A 303 13.57 11.96 14.47
N ALA A 304 12.65 12.83 14.85
CA ALA A 304 12.78 13.71 16.01
C ALA A 304 12.94 12.95 17.34
N VAL A 305 12.28 11.79 17.47
CA VAL A 305 12.42 10.93 18.66
C VAL A 305 13.48 9.83 18.50
N GLY A 306 14.30 9.89 17.45
CA GLY A 306 15.40 8.95 17.24
C GLY A 306 14.96 7.51 16.99
N LEU A 307 13.80 7.28 16.41
CA LEU A 307 13.32 5.94 16.08
C LEU A 307 13.90 5.46 14.73
N PRO A 308 14.09 4.14 14.54
CA PRO A 308 14.63 3.57 13.32
C PRO A 308 13.85 3.97 12.06
N LYS A 309 14.56 4.28 10.97
CA LYS A 309 13.97 4.75 9.70
C LYS A 309 13.06 3.73 9.02
N GLU A 310 13.25 2.45 9.27
CA GLU A 310 12.39 1.36 8.81
C GLU A 310 11.00 1.36 9.44
N LEU A 311 10.81 2.04 10.58
CA LEU A 311 9.51 2.20 11.23
C LEU A 311 8.70 3.28 10.52
N GLY A 312 8.07 2.91 9.43
CA GLY A 312 7.19 3.79 8.66
C GLY A 312 5.73 3.76 9.14
N LEU A 313 4.91 4.61 8.54
CA LEU A 313 3.47 4.70 8.85
C LEU A 313 2.74 3.35 8.77
N HIS A 314 3.17 2.45 7.87
CA HIS A 314 2.58 1.10 7.75
C HIS A 314 2.85 0.22 8.97
N CYS A 315 3.91 0.51 9.72
CA CYS A 315 4.23 -0.23 10.94
C CYS A 315 3.22 0.04 12.07
N LEU A 316 2.46 1.16 12.04
CA LEU A 316 1.34 1.39 12.96
C LEU A 316 0.26 0.30 12.82
N ARG A 317 -0.04 -0.10 11.59
CA ARG A 317 -0.97 -1.22 11.36
C ARG A 317 -0.38 -2.57 11.79
N HIS A 318 0.92 -2.79 11.61
CA HIS A 318 1.57 -3.99 12.17
C HIS A 318 1.46 -4.00 13.70
N SER A 319 1.67 -2.84 14.33
CA SER A 319 1.53 -2.69 15.78
C SER A 319 0.11 -2.96 16.26
N TYR A 320 -0.91 -2.48 15.55
CA TYR A 320 -2.30 -2.81 15.84
C TYR A 320 -2.52 -4.33 15.90
N VAL A 321 -2.07 -5.05 14.87
CA VAL A 321 -2.21 -6.51 14.80
C VAL A 321 -1.46 -7.20 15.95
N THR A 322 -0.18 -6.85 16.12
CA THR A 322 0.67 -7.47 17.14
C THR A 322 0.14 -7.21 18.55
N HIS A 323 -0.22 -5.96 18.85
CA HIS A 323 -0.67 -5.59 20.20
C HIS A 323 -2.04 -6.16 20.55
N LEU A 324 -2.96 -6.32 19.60
CA LEU A 324 -4.22 -7.01 19.86
C LEU A 324 -4.02 -8.51 20.11
N ILE A 325 -3.15 -9.16 19.34
CA ILE A 325 -2.80 -10.56 19.60
C ILE A 325 -2.15 -10.70 21.00
N GLU A 326 -1.24 -9.79 21.36
CA GLU A 326 -0.60 -9.75 22.68
C GLU A 326 -1.59 -9.43 23.81
N ALA A 327 -2.66 -8.71 23.52
CA ALA A 327 -3.79 -8.47 24.44
C ALA A 327 -4.74 -9.66 24.56
N GLY A 328 -4.55 -10.71 23.75
CA GLY A 328 -5.33 -11.94 23.82
C GLY A 328 -6.55 -12.01 22.88
N TYR A 329 -6.65 -11.07 21.92
CA TYR A 329 -7.71 -11.14 20.92
C TYR A 329 -7.51 -12.31 19.96
N ASP A 330 -8.62 -12.90 19.54
CA ASP A 330 -8.61 -13.98 18.56
C ASP A 330 -7.99 -13.53 17.23
N PRO A 331 -7.01 -14.29 16.69
CA PRO A 331 -6.35 -13.93 15.44
C PRO A 331 -7.29 -13.79 14.25
N THR A 332 -8.39 -14.56 14.21
CA THR A 332 -9.38 -14.48 13.14
C THR A 332 -10.14 -13.16 13.21
N PHE A 333 -10.50 -12.73 14.44
CA PHE A 333 -11.06 -11.40 14.65
C PHE A 333 -10.11 -10.30 14.19
N VAL A 334 -8.85 -10.33 14.63
CA VAL A 334 -7.84 -9.33 14.23
C VAL A 334 -7.63 -9.32 12.72
N GLN A 335 -7.61 -10.49 12.07
CA GLN A 335 -7.51 -10.62 10.62
C GLN A 335 -8.71 -9.98 9.91
N ALA A 336 -9.92 -10.21 10.40
CA ALA A 336 -11.14 -9.59 9.85
C ALA A 336 -11.08 -8.06 9.97
N GLN A 337 -10.68 -7.52 11.13
CA GLN A 337 -10.51 -6.09 11.37
C GLN A 337 -9.57 -5.44 10.34
N VAL A 338 -8.43 -6.05 10.06
CA VAL A 338 -7.47 -5.48 9.10
C VAL A 338 -7.74 -5.86 7.65
N GLY A 339 -8.64 -6.81 7.35
CA GLY A 339 -9.00 -7.22 5.99
C GLY A 339 -7.83 -7.85 5.24
N HIS A 340 -7.17 -8.83 5.82
CA HIS A 340 -6.19 -9.67 5.14
C HIS A 340 -6.92 -10.78 4.39
N SER A 341 -6.87 -10.76 3.05
CA SER A 341 -7.51 -11.77 2.20
C SER A 341 -6.68 -13.05 2.06
N TYR A 342 -5.40 -12.98 2.36
CA TYR A 342 -4.45 -14.10 2.40
C TYR A 342 -3.49 -13.80 3.55
N ALA A 343 -3.79 -14.26 4.73
CA ALA A 343 -2.79 -14.40 5.76
C ALA A 343 -2.59 -15.88 5.96
N SER A 344 -1.39 -16.37 5.71
CA SER A 344 -0.99 -17.53 6.45
C SER A 344 -1.13 -17.13 7.93
N THR A 345 -1.92 -17.88 8.68
CA THR A 345 -2.10 -17.70 10.13
C THR A 345 -0.73 -17.60 10.84
N THR A 346 0.27 -18.22 10.25
CA THR A 346 1.68 -18.22 10.65
C THR A 346 2.31 -16.82 10.64
N SER A 347 2.01 -15.96 9.65
CA SER A 347 2.62 -14.62 9.58
C SER A 347 2.09 -13.65 10.66
N ILE A 348 0.91 -13.87 11.21
CA ILE A 348 0.38 -13.09 12.34
C ILE A 348 1.17 -13.43 13.61
N TYR A 349 1.42 -14.71 13.84
CA TYR A 349 2.15 -15.18 15.04
C TYR A 349 3.65 -14.90 14.99
N THR A 350 4.27 -14.78 13.82
CA THR A 350 5.70 -14.45 13.69
C THR A 350 6.02 -13.02 14.14
N SER A 351 5.07 -12.11 14.11
CA SER A 351 5.23 -10.72 14.56
C SER A 351 5.06 -10.51 16.07
N VAL A 352 4.64 -11.54 16.80
CA VAL A 352 4.40 -11.48 18.24
C VAL A 352 5.71 -11.55 19.01
N SER A 353 5.85 -10.75 20.08
CA SER A 353 7.07 -10.67 20.88
C SER A 353 7.44 -12.00 21.54
N SER A 354 8.75 -12.19 21.77
CA SER A 354 9.26 -13.38 22.48
C SER A 354 8.69 -13.47 23.89
N ASP A 355 8.50 -12.34 24.58
CA ASP A 355 7.93 -12.26 25.93
C ASP A 355 6.48 -12.77 25.95
N PHE A 356 5.69 -12.43 24.95
CA PHE A 356 4.31 -12.92 24.83
C PHE A 356 4.27 -14.44 24.62
N LYS A 357 5.16 -14.96 23.76
CA LYS A 357 5.26 -16.41 23.52
C LYS A 357 5.58 -17.16 24.80
N GLN A 358 6.53 -16.67 25.58
CA GLN A 358 6.90 -17.26 26.88
C GLN A 358 5.76 -17.20 27.89
N LYS A 359 5.10 -16.03 28.03
CA LYS A 359 3.94 -15.88 28.93
C LYS A 359 2.79 -16.79 28.53
N THR A 360 2.51 -16.93 27.23
CA THR A 360 1.47 -17.83 26.74
C THR A 360 1.76 -19.27 27.09
N VAL A 361 3.00 -19.73 26.89
CA VAL A 361 3.43 -21.08 27.29
C VAL A 361 3.30 -21.28 28.80
N GLN A 362 3.77 -20.31 29.61
CA GLN A 362 3.62 -20.35 31.07
C GLN A 362 2.18 -20.42 31.53
N GLN A 363 1.30 -19.62 30.93
CA GLN A 363 -0.15 -19.66 31.22
C GLN A 363 -0.79 -20.99 30.83
N MET A 364 -0.40 -21.58 29.70
CA MET A 364 -0.89 -22.90 29.27
C MET A 364 -0.42 -24.01 30.23
N ILE A 365 0.83 -23.94 30.65
CA ILE A 365 1.37 -24.87 31.65
C ILE A 365 0.63 -24.72 32.98
N ALA A 366 0.45 -23.49 33.48
CA ALA A 366 -0.27 -23.22 34.72
C ALA A 366 -1.74 -23.71 34.65
N ARG A 367 -2.44 -23.53 33.52
CA ARG A 367 -3.79 -24.06 33.31
C ARG A 367 -3.84 -25.59 33.30
N ARG A 368 -2.81 -26.24 32.76
CA ARG A 368 -2.72 -27.70 32.73
C ARG A 368 -2.44 -28.30 34.11
N ILE A 369 -1.60 -27.63 34.89
CA ILE A 369 -1.30 -28.02 36.28
C ILE A 369 -2.50 -27.74 37.19
N ALA A 370 -3.27 -26.68 36.94
CA ALA A 370 -4.44 -26.31 37.74
C ALA A 370 -5.71 -27.14 37.45
N LYS A 371 -5.74 -27.99 36.40
CA LYS A 371 -6.77 -29.00 36.22
C LYS A 371 -6.37 -30.24 36.98
N PRO A 372 -7.03 -30.62 38.08
CA PRO A 372 -6.84 -31.93 38.70
C PRO A 372 -7.27 -32.98 37.66
N GLU A 373 -6.49 -34.08 37.62
CA GLU A 373 -6.91 -35.29 36.93
C GLU A 373 -8.29 -35.68 37.49
N GLU A 374 -9.36 -35.51 36.67
CA GLU A 374 -10.59 -36.24 36.90
C GLU A 374 -10.25 -37.71 36.71
N ASN A 375 -10.09 -38.42 37.82
CA ASN A 375 -9.99 -39.86 37.84
C ASN A 375 -11.23 -40.42 37.13
N ASP A 376 -11.03 -41.03 35.99
CA ASP A 376 -11.93 -42.03 35.42
C ASP A 376 -11.83 -43.29 36.32
N ASP A 377 -12.60 -43.29 37.37
CA ASP A 377 -12.95 -44.48 38.13
C ASP A 377 -14.49 -44.49 38.26
N ALA A 378 -15.17 -45.13 37.30
CA ALA A 378 -16.47 -45.78 37.44
C ALA A 378 -16.78 -46.60 36.18
#